data_d5800c2a86af0766fb52764cdf5ef394
#
_entry.id   d5800c2a86af0766fb52764cdf5ef394
#
_cell.length_a   1.000
_cell.length_b   1.000
_cell.length_c   1.000
_cell.angle_alpha   90.00
_cell.angle_beta   90.00
_cell.angle_gamma   90.00
#
_symmetry.space_group_name_H-M   'P 1'
#
loop_
_entity.id
_entity.type
_entity.pdbx_description
1 polymer ?
#
loop_
_entity_poly.entity_id
_entity_poly.type
_entity_poly.pdbx_seq_one_letter_code
_entity_poly.pdbx_strand_id
1 'polypeptide(L)'
;MLAAIHFLFCKLAQAVGVAAARALPQDPAVPVIATLDLHANISTRIVDNTDILISYITNPHVDQYERAQEAARVMAEMFEGMKPQAAFIRLPIVAPTVTMLTAQGPYADLIDYGQQAKTDAIVNVSVVGGFAFSDLAKNGLAVIVTARSDLATARGLAEDI
;
A
#
# COMPACT_ATOMS: atom_id res chain seq x y z
N MET A 1 -16.93 -16.00 -13.79
CA MET A 1 -15.47 -15.81 -13.71
C MET A 1 -15.14 -15.33 -12.30
N LEU A 2 -14.63 -16.22 -11.43
CA LEU A 2 -14.32 -15.85 -10.03
C LEU A 2 -13.02 -15.05 -10.01
N ALA A 3 -13.12 -13.75 -9.70
CA ALA A 3 -11.95 -12.97 -9.33
C ALA A 3 -11.46 -13.50 -7.97
N ALA A 4 -10.28 -14.13 -7.95
CA ALA A 4 -9.68 -14.58 -6.72
C ALA A 4 -9.08 -13.38 -5.98
N ILE A 5 -9.83 -12.80 -5.05
CA ILE A 5 -9.30 -11.86 -4.08
C ILE A 5 -8.49 -12.67 -3.08
N HIS A 6 -7.16 -12.67 -3.23
CA HIS A 6 -6.28 -13.33 -2.28
C HIS A 6 -5.95 -12.37 -1.13
N PHE A 7 -6.70 -12.49 -0.05
CA PHE A 7 -6.34 -11.87 1.23
C PHE A 7 -5.24 -12.70 1.89
N LEU A 8 -4.01 -12.21 1.89
CA LEU A 8 -2.91 -12.86 2.61
C LEU A 8 -2.64 -12.15 3.94
N PHE A 9 -3.07 -12.76 5.02
CA PHE A 9 -2.73 -12.35 6.38
C PHE A 9 -1.45 -13.03 6.83
N CYS A 10 -0.28 -12.38 6.70
CA CYS A 10 0.89 -12.60 7.58
C CYS A 10 2.04 -11.66 7.20
N LYS A 11 2.67 -11.04 8.20
CA LYS A 11 3.71 -10.01 8.03
C LYS A 11 4.96 -10.49 7.24
N LEU A 12 5.25 -11.78 7.24
CA LEU A 12 6.37 -12.38 6.48
C LEU A 12 5.93 -12.97 5.15
N ALA A 13 4.66 -13.36 5.04
CA ALA A 13 4.11 -14.05 3.88
C ALA A 13 3.65 -13.09 2.77
N GLN A 14 3.44 -11.81 3.06
CA GLN A 14 2.87 -10.85 2.11
C GLN A 14 3.71 -10.71 0.84
N ALA A 15 5.03 -10.52 0.97
CA ALA A 15 5.90 -10.38 -0.21
C ALA A 15 6.06 -11.69 -0.99
N VAL A 16 6.04 -12.83 -0.30
CA VAL A 16 6.10 -14.16 -0.93
C VAL A 16 4.78 -14.49 -1.60
N GLY A 17 3.65 -14.13 -0.97
CA GLY A 17 2.32 -14.37 -1.51
C GLY A 17 2.05 -13.59 -2.80
N VAL A 18 2.43 -12.32 -2.87
CA VAL A 18 2.28 -11.50 -4.08
C VAL A 18 3.17 -12.01 -5.21
N ALA A 19 4.44 -12.33 -4.93
CA ALA A 19 5.33 -12.92 -5.93
C ALA A 19 4.83 -14.29 -6.41
N ALA A 20 4.26 -15.11 -5.52
CA ALA A 20 3.65 -16.39 -5.88
C ALA A 20 2.37 -16.20 -6.70
N ALA A 21 1.53 -15.23 -6.35
CA ALA A 21 0.32 -14.91 -7.12
C ALA A 21 0.66 -14.53 -8.57
N ARG A 22 1.68 -13.72 -8.79
CA ARG A 22 2.14 -13.36 -10.14
C ARG A 22 2.90 -14.50 -10.87
N ALA A 23 3.51 -15.44 -10.12
CA ALA A 23 4.20 -16.59 -10.69
C ALA A 23 3.28 -17.73 -11.11
N LEU A 24 2.03 -17.74 -10.62
CA LEU A 24 1.04 -18.70 -11.10
C LEU A 24 0.67 -18.36 -12.56
N PRO A 25 0.35 -19.35 -13.40
CA PRO A 25 -0.13 -19.09 -14.75
C PRO A 25 -1.51 -18.43 -14.65
N GLN A 26 -1.50 -17.12 -14.59
CA GLN A 26 -2.68 -16.26 -14.57
C GLN A 26 -2.76 -15.49 -15.88
N ASP A 27 -3.97 -15.18 -16.27
CA ASP A 27 -4.19 -14.17 -17.30
C ASP A 27 -3.54 -12.85 -16.83
N PRO A 28 -2.57 -12.27 -17.55
CA PRO A 28 -1.93 -11.01 -17.19
C PRO A 28 -2.91 -9.83 -17.08
N ALA A 29 -4.14 -10.00 -17.56
CA ALA A 29 -5.21 -9.03 -17.43
C ALA A 29 -5.89 -9.05 -16.03
N VAL A 30 -5.56 -10.00 -15.16
CA VAL A 30 -6.13 -10.06 -13.81
C VAL A 30 -5.33 -9.16 -12.86
N PRO A 31 -5.94 -8.09 -12.30
CA PRO A 31 -5.24 -7.20 -11.38
C PRO A 31 -4.93 -7.87 -10.04
N VAL A 32 -3.83 -7.45 -9.42
CA VAL A 32 -3.39 -7.90 -8.10
C VAL A 32 -3.38 -6.70 -7.15
N ILE A 33 -4.25 -6.71 -6.15
CA ILE A 33 -4.28 -5.72 -5.07
C ILE A 33 -3.91 -6.42 -3.77
N ALA A 34 -3.06 -5.78 -2.97
CA ALA A 34 -2.73 -6.28 -1.64
C ALA A 34 -3.06 -5.24 -0.56
N THR A 35 -3.75 -5.67 0.49
CA THR A 35 -3.89 -4.89 1.72
C THR A 35 -2.76 -5.21 2.68
N LEU A 36 -2.22 -4.21 3.36
CA LEU A 36 -1.03 -4.31 4.18
C LEU A 36 -1.25 -3.73 5.58
N ASP A 37 -0.64 -4.37 6.55
CA ASP A 37 -0.40 -3.75 7.86
C ASP A 37 0.54 -2.54 7.69
N LEU A 38 0.27 -1.44 8.38
CA LEU A 38 1.13 -0.25 8.34
C LEU A 38 2.55 -0.48 8.89
N HIS A 39 2.80 -1.61 9.58
CA HIS A 39 4.13 -2.05 9.97
C HIS A 39 4.82 -2.92 8.91
N ALA A 40 4.30 -3.00 7.70
CA ALA A 40 4.92 -3.79 6.65
C ALA A 40 6.26 -3.19 6.20
N ASN A 41 7.19 -4.04 5.79
CA ASN A 41 8.44 -3.64 5.15
C ASN A 41 8.31 -3.76 3.63
N ILE A 42 8.25 -2.65 2.95
CA ILE A 42 7.98 -2.60 1.51
C ILE A 42 9.28 -2.77 0.72
N SER A 43 9.26 -3.68 -0.24
CA SER A 43 10.34 -3.84 -1.21
C SER A 43 9.89 -3.38 -2.59
N THR A 44 10.84 -2.99 -3.44
CA THR A 44 10.57 -2.72 -4.87
C THR A 44 9.86 -3.91 -5.52
N ARG A 45 10.26 -5.13 -5.15
CA ARG A 45 9.66 -6.35 -5.70
C ARG A 45 8.16 -6.49 -5.41
N ILE A 46 7.66 -6.08 -4.24
CA ILE A 46 6.21 -6.13 -3.97
C ILE A 46 5.50 -5.07 -4.79
N VAL A 47 6.08 -3.87 -4.91
CA VAL A 47 5.52 -2.79 -5.72
C VAL A 47 5.44 -3.21 -7.18
N ASP A 48 6.51 -3.77 -7.74
CA ASP A 48 6.58 -4.20 -9.15
C ASP A 48 5.63 -5.36 -9.48
N ASN A 49 5.18 -6.12 -8.48
CA ASN A 49 4.32 -7.30 -8.67
C ASN A 49 2.88 -7.09 -8.20
N THR A 50 2.50 -5.88 -7.84
CA THR A 50 1.12 -5.51 -7.52
C THR A 50 0.69 -4.34 -8.37
N ASP A 51 -0.60 -4.27 -8.66
CA ASP A 51 -1.17 -3.10 -9.31
C ASP A 51 -1.46 -2.00 -8.27
N ILE A 52 -1.87 -2.40 -7.06
CA ILE A 52 -2.13 -1.46 -5.96
C ILE A 52 -1.77 -2.10 -4.61
N LEU A 53 -1.14 -1.29 -3.75
CA LEU A 53 -0.89 -1.58 -2.35
C LEU A 53 -1.72 -0.63 -1.49
N ILE A 54 -2.50 -1.17 -0.56
CA ILE A 54 -3.38 -0.41 0.35
C ILE A 54 -2.99 -0.75 1.79
N SER A 55 -2.41 0.19 2.53
CA SER A 55 -2.08 -0.05 3.93
C SER A 55 -3.21 0.37 4.87
N TYR A 56 -3.24 -0.22 6.06
CA TYR A 56 -3.99 0.32 7.18
C TYR A 56 -3.51 1.74 7.49
N ILE A 57 -4.42 2.57 7.96
CA ILE A 57 -4.15 3.95 8.37
C ILE A 57 -4.37 4.15 9.88
N THR A 58 -4.69 3.08 10.61
CA THR A 58 -4.92 3.11 12.06
C THR A 58 -4.02 2.16 12.83
N ASN A 59 -3.52 2.63 13.96
CA ASN A 59 -2.84 1.83 14.98
C ASN A 59 -3.38 2.22 16.37
N PRO A 60 -4.16 1.35 17.04
CA PRO A 60 -4.49 -0.05 16.71
C PRO A 60 -5.26 -0.24 15.39
N HIS A 61 -5.08 -1.40 14.76
CA HIS A 61 -5.68 -1.73 13.46
C HIS A 61 -7.18 -1.98 13.58
N VAL A 62 -7.98 -0.95 13.34
CA VAL A 62 -9.45 -1.02 13.41
C VAL A 62 -10.12 -0.78 12.05
N ASP A 63 -9.33 -0.46 11.01
CA ASP A 63 -9.80 -0.09 9.68
C ASP A 63 -9.64 -1.18 8.60
N GLN A 64 -9.39 -2.44 9.01
CA GLN A 64 -9.19 -3.54 8.05
C GLN A 64 -10.39 -3.72 7.10
N TYR A 65 -11.61 -3.55 7.63
CA TYR A 65 -12.83 -3.68 6.83
C TYR A 65 -12.93 -2.59 5.76
N GLU A 66 -12.68 -1.35 6.13
CA GLU A 66 -12.68 -0.20 5.22
C GLU A 66 -11.60 -0.35 4.14
N ARG A 67 -10.41 -0.85 4.51
CA ARG A 67 -9.34 -1.14 3.52
C ARG A 67 -9.74 -2.25 2.56
N ALA A 68 -10.43 -3.27 3.05
CA ALA A 68 -10.97 -4.33 2.20
C ALA A 68 -12.05 -3.82 1.24
N GLN A 69 -12.94 -2.94 1.71
CA GLN A 69 -13.93 -2.29 0.86
C GLN A 69 -13.28 -1.39 -0.20
N GLU A 70 -12.24 -0.62 0.19
CA GLU A 70 -11.47 0.19 -0.76
C GLU A 70 -10.84 -0.69 -1.85
N ALA A 71 -10.18 -1.79 -1.45
CA ALA A 71 -9.60 -2.74 -2.40
C ALA A 71 -10.64 -3.31 -3.37
N ALA A 72 -11.82 -3.69 -2.87
CA ALA A 72 -12.89 -4.23 -3.70
C ALA A 72 -13.43 -3.19 -4.72
N ARG A 73 -13.64 -1.95 -4.27
CA ARG A 73 -14.08 -0.85 -5.14
C ARG A 73 -13.05 -0.56 -6.24
N VAL A 74 -11.78 -0.45 -5.87
CA VAL A 74 -10.70 -0.18 -6.81
C VAL A 74 -10.52 -1.33 -7.80
N MET A 75 -10.68 -2.57 -7.35
CA MET A 75 -10.67 -3.74 -8.23
C MET A 75 -11.78 -3.67 -9.29
N ALA A 76 -12.99 -3.25 -8.90
CA ALA A 76 -14.08 -3.07 -9.84
C ALA A 76 -13.74 -2.00 -10.89
N GLU A 77 -13.20 -0.85 -10.47
CA GLU A 77 -12.77 0.21 -11.40
C GLU A 77 -11.67 -0.27 -12.37
N MET A 78 -10.77 -1.15 -11.92
CA MET A 78 -9.74 -1.73 -12.80
C MET A 78 -10.35 -2.68 -13.83
N PHE A 79 -11.37 -3.45 -13.48
CA PHE A 79 -12.12 -4.26 -14.45
C PHE A 79 -12.91 -3.41 -15.46
N GLU A 80 -13.28 -2.19 -15.09
CA GLU A 80 -13.88 -1.19 -15.97
C GLU A 80 -12.85 -0.43 -16.82
N GLY A 81 -11.57 -0.73 -16.66
CA GLY A 81 -10.48 -0.22 -17.51
C GLY A 81 -9.57 0.81 -16.86
N MET A 82 -9.72 1.11 -15.56
CA MET A 82 -8.73 1.94 -14.85
C MET A 82 -7.36 1.25 -14.87
N LYS A 83 -6.32 2.03 -15.15
CA LYS A 83 -4.91 1.57 -15.17
C LYS A 83 -4.10 2.36 -14.16
N PRO A 84 -4.08 1.93 -12.89
CA PRO A 84 -3.43 2.67 -11.83
C PRO A 84 -1.92 2.78 -12.07
N GLN A 85 -1.34 3.89 -11.61
CA GLN A 85 0.09 4.15 -11.63
C GLN A 85 0.55 4.48 -10.21
N ALA A 86 1.50 3.73 -9.69
CA ALA A 86 1.98 3.88 -8.32
C ALA A 86 3.38 4.50 -8.29
N ALA A 87 3.56 5.51 -7.43
CA ALA A 87 4.86 6.01 -7.01
C ALA A 87 5.21 5.40 -5.65
N PHE A 88 6.46 5.01 -5.48
CA PHE A 88 7.00 4.43 -4.27
C PHE A 88 8.26 5.15 -3.84
N ILE A 89 8.27 5.66 -2.62
CA ILE A 89 9.44 6.28 -1.98
C ILE A 89 9.69 5.56 -0.66
N ARG A 90 10.91 5.11 -0.47
CA ARG A 90 11.36 4.54 0.79
C ARG A 90 12.40 5.45 1.41
N LEU A 91 12.17 5.83 2.66
CA LEU A 91 13.05 6.68 3.43
C LEU A 91 13.97 5.81 4.32
N PRO A 92 15.22 6.21 4.55
CA PRO A 92 16.15 5.53 5.44
C PRO A 92 15.83 5.87 6.92
N ILE A 93 14.56 5.78 7.28
CA ILE A 93 14.04 6.09 8.62
C ILE A 93 13.36 4.84 9.17
N VAL A 94 13.83 4.35 10.30
CA VAL A 94 13.19 3.26 11.05
C VAL A 94 12.56 3.87 12.30
N ALA A 95 11.25 4.00 12.29
CA ALA A 95 10.51 4.54 13.43
C ALA A 95 10.39 3.49 14.54
N PRO A 96 10.62 3.86 15.81
CA PRO A 96 10.26 3.00 16.93
C PRO A 96 8.76 2.71 16.92
N THR A 97 8.37 1.46 17.17
CA THR A 97 6.95 1.04 17.12
C THR A 97 6.04 1.87 18.03
N VAL A 98 6.59 2.34 19.17
CA VAL A 98 5.86 3.17 20.13
C VAL A 98 5.54 4.58 19.62
N THR A 99 6.21 5.05 18.56
CA THR A 99 5.96 6.35 17.94
C THR A 99 5.02 6.26 16.73
N MET A 100 4.57 5.05 16.39
CA MET A 100 3.69 4.81 15.24
C MET A 100 2.21 4.82 15.65
N LEU A 101 1.84 5.65 16.61
CA LEU A 101 0.45 5.93 16.94
C LEU A 101 -0.20 6.75 15.82
N THR A 102 -1.45 6.42 15.50
CA THR A 102 -2.21 7.13 14.46
C THR A 102 -3.29 8.03 15.03
N ALA A 103 -3.39 8.11 16.38
CA ALA A 103 -4.29 9.04 17.06
C ALA A 103 -3.66 10.44 17.26
N GLN A 104 -2.33 10.52 17.25
CA GLN A 104 -1.59 11.79 17.44
C GLN A 104 -0.10 11.59 17.13
N GLY A 105 0.60 12.69 16.87
CA GLY A 105 2.05 12.74 16.70
C GLY A 105 2.48 12.65 15.23
N PRO A 106 3.79 12.72 14.96
CA PRO A 106 4.31 12.93 13.61
C PRO A 106 3.86 11.88 12.59
N TYR A 107 3.68 10.62 13.00
CA TYR A 107 3.22 9.59 12.10
C TYR A 107 1.73 9.73 11.75
N ALA A 108 0.90 10.14 12.73
CA ALA A 108 -0.49 10.50 12.49
C ALA A 108 -0.58 11.70 11.53
N ASP A 109 0.24 12.74 11.75
CA ASP A 109 0.25 13.95 10.93
C ASP A 109 0.58 13.62 9.45
N LEU A 110 1.54 12.71 9.21
CA LEU A 110 1.87 12.25 7.85
C LEU A 110 0.71 11.50 7.18
N ILE A 111 0.06 10.60 7.92
CA ILE A 111 -1.10 9.87 7.41
C ILE A 111 -2.23 10.85 7.08
N ASP A 112 -2.57 11.74 8.01
CA ASP A 112 -3.64 12.72 7.86
C ASP A 112 -3.37 13.66 6.68
N TYR A 113 -2.14 14.14 6.55
CA TYR A 113 -1.72 14.96 5.42
C TYR A 113 -1.94 14.22 4.09
N GLY A 114 -1.44 12.98 3.98
CA GLY A 114 -1.62 12.18 2.78
C GLY A 114 -3.09 11.88 2.45
N GLN A 115 -3.93 11.62 3.46
CA GLN A 115 -5.37 11.39 3.25
C GLN A 115 -6.10 12.67 2.82
N GLN A 116 -5.75 13.84 3.39
CA GLN A 116 -6.37 15.12 3.04
C GLN A 116 -5.93 15.62 1.66
N ALA A 117 -4.71 15.30 1.23
CA ALA A 117 -4.18 15.67 -0.08
C ALA A 117 -4.74 14.83 -1.24
N LYS A 118 -5.55 13.80 -0.97
CA LYS A 118 -6.19 13.00 -2.01
C LYS A 118 -7.16 13.85 -2.83
N THR A 119 -7.03 13.71 -4.14
CA THR A 119 -7.96 14.28 -5.14
C THR A 119 -8.64 13.14 -5.89
N ASP A 120 -9.56 13.44 -6.80
CA ASP A 120 -10.19 12.44 -7.65
C ASP A 120 -9.19 11.67 -8.53
N ALA A 121 -8.03 12.25 -8.80
CA ALA A 121 -6.94 11.61 -9.55
C ALA A 121 -6.16 10.58 -8.70
N ILE A 122 -6.22 10.69 -7.37
CA ILE A 122 -5.48 9.81 -6.43
C ILE A 122 -6.42 8.74 -5.89
N VAL A 123 -6.08 7.50 -6.17
CA VAL A 123 -6.84 6.32 -5.73
C VAL A 123 -6.54 5.98 -4.27
N ASN A 124 -5.25 5.93 -3.93
CA ASN A 124 -4.80 5.55 -2.58
C ASN A 124 -3.51 6.27 -2.19
N VAL A 125 -3.40 6.57 -0.90
CA VAL A 125 -2.17 7.01 -0.23
C VAL A 125 -1.92 6.09 0.95
N SER A 126 -0.78 5.42 0.94
CA SER A 126 -0.33 4.50 1.99
C SER A 126 1.00 4.98 2.56
N VAL A 127 1.01 5.34 3.84
CA VAL A 127 2.22 5.65 4.60
C VAL A 127 2.52 4.46 5.51
N VAL A 128 3.61 3.75 5.22
CA VAL A 128 3.96 2.48 5.87
C VAL A 128 5.20 2.67 6.70
N GLY A 129 5.08 2.49 8.01
CA GLY A 129 6.16 2.81 8.96
C GLY A 129 7.29 1.78 9.04
N GLY A 130 7.09 0.58 8.50
CA GLY A 130 8.03 -0.52 8.66
C GLY A 130 7.92 -1.21 10.03
N PHE A 131 8.77 -2.21 10.26
CA PHE A 131 8.79 -2.98 11.50
C PHE A 131 10.20 -3.03 12.07
N ALA A 132 10.45 -2.21 13.09
CA ALA A 132 11.78 -1.98 13.65
C ALA A 132 12.49 -3.26 14.17
N PHE A 133 11.72 -4.27 14.58
CA PHE A 133 12.27 -5.53 15.08
C PHE A 133 12.67 -6.52 13.98
N SER A 134 12.46 -6.16 12.71
CA SER A 134 12.87 -7.02 11.62
C SER A 134 14.23 -6.56 11.06
N ASP A 135 15.21 -7.47 11.08
CA ASP A 135 16.54 -7.23 10.51
C ASP A 135 16.51 -7.48 9.00
N LEU A 136 15.94 -6.52 8.26
CA LEU A 136 15.79 -6.59 6.82
C LEU A 136 16.31 -5.32 6.15
N ALA A 137 17.07 -5.48 5.07
CA ALA A 137 17.58 -4.36 4.26
C ALA A 137 16.47 -3.45 3.68
N LYS A 138 15.23 -3.93 3.61
CA LYS A 138 14.05 -3.18 3.15
C LYS A 138 13.28 -2.52 4.29
N ASN A 139 13.77 -2.58 5.54
CA ASN A 139 13.13 -1.92 6.67
C ASN A 139 13.20 -0.40 6.51
N GLY A 140 12.16 0.28 6.91
CA GLY A 140 12.07 1.73 6.89
C GLY A 140 10.68 2.25 6.49
N LEU A 141 10.48 3.51 6.76
CA LEU A 141 9.27 4.24 6.38
C LEU A 141 9.16 4.29 4.85
N ALA A 142 7.97 4.07 4.36
CA ALA A 142 7.68 4.10 2.93
C ALA A 142 6.37 4.85 2.64
N VAL A 143 6.38 5.61 1.56
CA VAL A 143 5.20 6.28 1.02
C VAL A 143 4.87 5.65 -0.33
N ILE A 144 3.61 5.23 -0.49
CA ILE A 144 3.10 4.68 -1.74
C ILE A 144 1.86 5.49 -2.11
N VAL A 145 1.92 6.16 -3.24
CA VAL A 145 0.79 6.89 -3.78
C VAL A 145 0.37 6.26 -5.09
N THR A 146 -0.90 5.97 -5.23
CA THR A 146 -1.48 5.40 -6.46
C THR A 146 -2.43 6.39 -7.08
N ALA A 147 -2.14 6.81 -8.32
CA ALA A 147 -3.04 7.60 -9.14
C ALA A 147 -3.82 6.72 -10.14
N ARG A 148 -4.95 7.22 -10.65
CA ARG A 148 -5.81 6.50 -11.59
C ARG A 148 -5.13 6.17 -12.93
N SER A 149 -4.22 7.04 -13.41
CA SER A 149 -3.59 6.85 -14.72
C SER A 149 -2.26 7.59 -14.88
N ASP A 150 -1.90 8.51 -13.98
CA ASP A 150 -0.76 9.40 -14.14
C ASP A 150 0.29 9.22 -13.04
N LEU A 151 1.45 8.68 -13.44
CA LEU A 151 2.58 8.48 -12.54
C LEU A 151 3.15 9.80 -12.00
N ALA A 152 3.11 10.88 -12.79
CA ALA A 152 3.65 12.16 -12.35
C ALA A 152 2.84 12.75 -11.19
N THR A 153 1.51 12.65 -11.27
CA THR A 153 0.60 13.03 -10.18
C THR A 153 0.84 12.18 -8.92
N ALA A 154 1.00 10.86 -9.07
CA ALA A 154 1.32 9.99 -7.94
C ALA A 154 2.67 10.34 -7.31
N ARG A 155 3.69 10.59 -8.15
CA ARG A 155 5.04 10.94 -7.69
C ARG A 155 5.08 12.28 -6.99
N GLY A 156 4.43 13.31 -7.55
CA GLY A 156 4.38 14.64 -6.95
C GLY A 156 3.84 14.60 -5.52
N LEU A 157 2.72 13.89 -5.29
CA LEU A 157 2.19 13.76 -3.94
C LEU A 157 3.07 12.88 -3.03
N ALA A 158 3.70 11.82 -3.57
CA ALA A 158 4.59 10.98 -2.76
C ALA A 158 5.87 11.70 -2.32
N GLU A 159 6.36 12.67 -3.11
CA GLU A 159 7.52 13.51 -2.80
C GLU A 159 7.16 14.65 -1.82
N ASP A 160 5.90 15.03 -1.75
CA ASP A 160 5.39 16.11 -0.88
C ASP A 160 5.10 15.60 0.54
N ILE A 161 4.76 14.32 0.71
CA ILE A 161 4.55 13.65 1.99
C ILE A 161 5.89 13.35 2.67
#